data_a408f419ec6958bde70e29c87a5a9b2e
#
_entry.id   a408f419ec6958bde70e29c87a5a9b2e
#
_cell.length_a   1.000
_cell.length_b   1.000
_cell.length_c   1.000
_cell.angle_alpha   90.00
_cell.angle_beta   90.00
_cell.angle_gamma   90.00
#
_symmetry.space_group_name_H-M   'P 1'
#
loop_
_entity.id
_entity.type
_entity.pdbx_description
1 polymer ?
#
loop_
_entity_poly.entity_id
_entity_poly.type
_entity_poly.pdbx_seq_one_letter_code
_entity_poly.pdbx_strand_id
1 'polypeptide(L)'
;MIIYRNTKAGFVDDVRSNNIASIIETEFTAHHIYHNNDAEYRSWANSMQYLRNVVDVPEIDDLCQVAIEYQIPLTSKRVDFLISGIDDTSHNNVVVIELKQWETSGKTSRPDIVTAFTGGAPRAVVHPSYQAYSYAKTIESFNENVAQYGISLHPCAYLHNYKESNRGNIDCSLYKEALEMAPVFLENDSSKLSQFIAKFVRKKGDLDLLYLIEDGRLRPAKALQDALGSMLRGNREFFLIDEQKVAFETIKKLVHKALKEDASSKYTIIVEGGPGTGKSVVAIQLLCELIRSGYTANYVTKNAAPRNVYFEKLRRDSYRQNYIRSMFKGSGS
;
A
#
# COMPACT_ATOMS: atom_id res chain seq x y z
N MET A 1 -4.69 5.62 -13.87
CA MET A 1 -6.06 5.92 -14.34
C MET A 1 -6.95 6.12 -13.13
N ILE A 2 -7.75 7.16 -13.12
CA ILE A 2 -8.75 7.50 -12.09
C ILE A 2 -10.13 7.15 -12.66
N ILE A 3 -10.97 6.47 -11.88
CA ILE A 3 -12.33 6.10 -12.32
C ILE A 3 -13.31 7.24 -12.14
N TYR A 4 -13.30 7.90 -11.00
CA TYR A 4 -14.12 9.07 -10.74
C TYR A 4 -13.25 10.26 -10.34
N ARG A 5 -13.50 11.42 -10.92
CA ARG A 5 -12.84 12.68 -10.56
C ARG A 5 -13.81 13.85 -10.61
N ASN A 6 -13.84 14.65 -9.56
CA ASN A 6 -14.67 15.84 -9.47
C ASN A 6 -14.05 16.83 -8.47
N THR A 7 -14.63 18.03 -8.35
CA THR A 7 -14.39 18.91 -7.21
C THR A 7 -15.05 18.33 -5.95
N LYS A 8 -14.62 18.79 -4.76
CA LYS A 8 -15.29 18.44 -3.50
C LYS A 8 -16.79 18.75 -3.56
N ALA A 9 -17.18 19.93 -4.04
CA ALA A 9 -18.57 20.29 -4.19
C ALA A 9 -19.33 19.33 -5.10
N GLY A 10 -18.79 19.01 -6.28
CA GLY A 10 -19.39 18.04 -7.19
C GLY A 10 -19.52 16.65 -6.58
N PHE A 11 -18.50 16.17 -5.88
CA PHE A 11 -18.56 14.90 -5.15
C PHE A 11 -19.67 14.89 -4.09
N VAL A 12 -19.78 15.98 -3.30
CA VAL A 12 -20.83 16.12 -2.28
C VAL A 12 -22.22 16.07 -2.92
N ASP A 13 -22.41 16.72 -4.06
CA ASP A 13 -23.70 16.73 -4.78
C ASP A 13 -24.03 15.37 -5.39
N ASP A 14 -23.04 14.68 -6.00
CA ASP A 14 -23.22 13.33 -6.54
C ASP A 14 -23.61 12.32 -5.47
N VAL A 15 -23.00 12.43 -4.27
CA VAL A 15 -23.35 11.58 -3.12
C VAL A 15 -24.72 11.93 -2.57
N ARG A 16 -25.08 13.22 -2.41
CA ARG A 16 -26.40 13.66 -1.93
C ARG A 16 -27.53 13.22 -2.85
N SER A 17 -27.26 13.21 -4.14
CA SER A 17 -28.20 12.77 -5.16
C SER A 17 -28.30 11.24 -5.29
N ASN A 18 -27.53 10.47 -4.49
CA ASN A 18 -27.41 9.00 -4.56
C ASN A 18 -26.93 8.49 -5.94
N ASN A 19 -26.22 9.30 -6.72
CA ASN A 19 -25.76 8.96 -8.06
C ASN A 19 -24.32 8.41 -8.09
N ILE A 20 -23.54 8.62 -7.03
CA ILE A 20 -22.09 8.35 -7.01
C ILE A 20 -21.74 6.90 -7.43
N ALA A 21 -22.43 5.90 -6.91
CA ALA A 21 -22.14 4.49 -7.24
C ALA A 21 -22.45 4.18 -8.71
N SER A 22 -23.54 4.74 -9.26
CA SER A 22 -23.91 4.58 -10.67
C SER A 22 -22.95 5.29 -11.61
N ILE A 23 -22.43 6.45 -11.21
CA ILE A 23 -21.39 7.17 -11.98
C ILE A 23 -20.12 6.32 -12.03
N ILE A 24 -19.64 5.83 -10.88
CA ILE A 24 -18.46 4.97 -10.79
C ILE A 24 -18.64 3.71 -11.65
N GLU A 25 -19.78 3.03 -11.57
CA GLU A 25 -20.05 1.83 -12.36
C GLU A 25 -20.05 2.11 -13.86
N THR A 26 -20.61 3.25 -14.27
CA THR A 26 -20.63 3.69 -15.66
C THR A 26 -19.20 3.89 -16.18
N GLU A 27 -18.33 4.53 -15.39
CA GLU A 27 -16.92 4.76 -15.76
C GLU A 27 -16.12 3.43 -15.83
N PHE A 28 -16.34 2.50 -14.90
CA PHE A 28 -15.74 1.16 -15.00
C PHE A 28 -16.14 0.46 -16.30
N THR A 29 -17.41 0.55 -16.67
CA THR A 29 -17.94 -0.04 -17.92
C THR A 29 -17.33 0.65 -19.15
N ALA A 30 -17.27 1.96 -19.16
CA ALA A 30 -16.69 2.75 -20.26
C ALA A 30 -15.21 2.42 -20.49
N HIS A 31 -14.47 2.15 -19.43
CA HIS A 31 -13.05 1.76 -19.49
C HIS A 31 -12.82 0.25 -19.68
N HIS A 32 -13.87 -0.56 -19.83
CA HIS A 32 -13.80 -2.02 -19.97
C HIS A 32 -13.06 -2.72 -18.82
N ILE A 33 -13.15 -2.18 -17.61
CA ILE A 33 -12.51 -2.74 -16.42
C ILE A 33 -13.52 -3.67 -15.72
N TYR A 34 -13.08 -4.92 -15.52
CA TYR A 34 -13.88 -5.85 -14.77
C TYR A 34 -13.88 -5.52 -13.28
N HIS A 35 -15.04 -5.48 -12.67
CA HIS A 35 -15.24 -5.35 -11.23
C HIS A 35 -16.30 -6.35 -10.72
N ASN A 36 -16.32 -6.59 -9.41
CA ASN A 36 -17.31 -7.47 -8.79
C ASN A 36 -18.61 -6.69 -8.52
N ASN A 37 -19.48 -6.65 -9.53
CA ASN A 37 -20.61 -5.73 -9.65
C ASN A 37 -21.38 -5.45 -8.35
N ASP A 38 -21.92 -6.50 -7.69
CA ASP A 38 -22.83 -6.27 -6.55
C ASP A 38 -22.12 -5.85 -5.25
N ALA A 39 -20.94 -6.41 -4.98
CA ALA A 39 -20.22 -6.15 -3.74
C ALA A 39 -19.51 -4.80 -3.79
N GLU A 40 -18.81 -4.48 -4.89
CA GLU A 40 -18.13 -3.21 -5.08
C GLU A 40 -19.12 -2.06 -5.20
N TYR A 41 -20.21 -2.22 -5.97
CA TYR A 41 -21.27 -1.22 -6.06
C TYR A 41 -21.84 -0.83 -4.69
N ARG A 42 -22.19 -1.84 -3.86
CA ARG A 42 -22.65 -1.57 -2.48
C ARG A 42 -21.57 -0.92 -1.62
N SER A 43 -20.30 -1.26 -1.85
CA SER A 43 -19.20 -0.64 -1.16
C SER A 43 -19.13 0.86 -1.47
N TRP A 44 -19.23 1.25 -2.73
CA TRP A 44 -19.22 2.65 -3.14
C TRP A 44 -20.44 3.39 -2.58
N ALA A 45 -21.66 2.84 -2.75
CA ALA A 45 -22.88 3.45 -2.26
C ALA A 45 -22.83 3.74 -0.75
N ASN A 46 -22.26 2.82 0.03
CA ASN A 46 -22.16 2.98 1.49
C ASN A 46 -21.00 3.88 1.89
N SER A 47 -19.78 3.58 1.44
CA SER A 47 -18.56 4.25 1.93
C SER A 47 -18.51 5.74 1.57
N MET A 48 -19.03 6.12 0.39
CA MET A 48 -19.00 7.52 -0.05
C MET A 48 -19.92 8.43 0.79
N GLN A 49 -20.97 7.90 1.41
CA GLN A 49 -21.80 8.66 2.35
C GLN A 49 -20.99 9.05 3.61
N TYR A 50 -20.16 8.17 4.11
CA TYR A 50 -19.29 8.47 5.26
C TYR A 50 -18.20 9.47 4.88
N LEU A 51 -17.61 9.33 3.71
CA LEU A 51 -16.60 10.30 3.23
C LEU A 51 -17.19 11.68 2.96
N ARG A 52 -18.42 11.78 2.40
CA ARG A 52 -19.10 13.05 2.27
C ARG A 52 -19.17 13.77 3.63
N ASN A 53 -19.57 13.07 4.71
CA ASN A 53 -19.67 13.68 6.04
C ASN A 53 -18.31 14.17 6.58
N VAL A 54 -17.21 13.56 6.10
CA VAL A 54 -15.85 13.93 6.47
C VAL A 54 -15.36 15.15 5.69
N VAL A 55 -15.62 15.22 4.39
CA VAL A 55 -15.06 16.27 3.52
C VAL A 55 -15.98 17.50 3.40
N ASP A 56 -17.27 17.37 3.68
CA ASP A 56 -18.28 18.45 3.60
C ASP A 56 -18.18 19.38 4.83
N VAL A 57 -17.03 20.00 4.99
CA VAL A 57 -16.70 20.92 6.08
C VAL A 57 -16.11 22.21 5.52
N PRO A 58 -16.34 23.36 6.18
CA PRO A 58 -15.92 24.68 5.67
C PRO A 58 -14.40 24.87 5.61
N GLU A 59 -13.63 24.08 6.35
CA GLU A 59 -12.17 24.13 6.38
C GLU A 59 -11.52 23.59 5.09
N ILE A 60 -12.28 22.88 4.25
CA ILE A 60 -11.85 22.33 2.97
C ILE A 60 -12.60 23.06 1.86
N ASP A 61 -11.89 23.75 1.01
CA ASP A 61 -12.46 24.53 -0.10
C ASP A 61 -13.23 23.62 -1.08
N ASP A 62 -14.38 24.10 -1.58
CA ASP A 62 -15.25 23.39 -2.50
C ASP A 62 -14.60 23.04 -3.85
N LEU A 63 -13.54 23.74 -4.23
CA LEU A 63 -12.78 23.52 -5.45
C LEU A 63 -11.63 22.51 -5.30
N CYS A 64 -11.33 22.03 -4.08
CA CYS A 64 -10.38 20.93 -3.88
C CYS A 64 -10.82 19.72 -4.72
N GLN A 65 -9.85 18.99 -5.30
CA GLN A 65 -10.15 17.90 -6.21
C GLN A 65 -10.25 16.57 -5.46
N VAL A 66 -11.20 15.75 -5.87
CA VAL A 66 -11.46 14.40 -5.33
C VAL A 66 -11.33 13.39 -6.44
N ALA A 67 -10.73 12.23 -6.13
CA ALA A 67 -10.71 11.07 -7.00
C ALA A 67 -11.06 9.80 -6.24
N ILE A 68 -11.73 8.87 -6.92
CA ILE A 68 -12.11 7.56 -6.39
C ILE A 68 -11.57 6.49 -7.33
N GLU A 69 -11.13 5.35 -6.74
CA GLU A 69 -10.63 4.19 -7.48
C GLU A 69 -9.46 4.54 -8.41
N TYR A 70 -8.42 5.17 -7.84
CA TYR A 70 -7.18 5.42 -8.58
C TYR A 70 -6.36 4.13 -8.70
N GLN A 71 -6.22 3.62 -9.91
CA GLN A 71 -5.40 2.45 -10.19
C GLN A 71 -3.91 2.80 -10.09
N ILE A 72 -3.22 2.15 -9.15
CA ILE A 72 -1.79 2.31 -8.94
C ILE A 72 -1.04 1.70 -10.14
N PRO A 73 -0.16 2.46 -10.82
CA PRO A 73 0.57 1.98 -11.97
C PRO A 73 1.34 0.68 -11.70
N LEU A 74 1.41 -0.20 -12.69
CA LEU A 74 2.08 -1.50 -12.64
C LEU A 74 1.49 -2.50 -11.64
N THR A 75 0.32 -2.22 -11.09
CA THR A 75 -0.39 -3.12 -10.18
C THR A 75 -1.85 -3.27 -10.60
N SER A 76 -2.54 -4.26 -10.03
CA SER A 76 -4.01 -4.38 -10.11
C SER A 76 -4.70 -3.71 -8.93
N LYS A 77 -3.97 -2.96 -8.10
CA LYS A 77 -4.49 -2.34 -6.87
C LYS A 77 -4.97 -0.93 -7.16
N ARG A 78 -5.99 -0.52 -6.44
CA ARG A 78 -6.59 0.81 -6.52
C ARG A 78 -6.58 1.47 -5.15
N VAL A 79 -6.38 2.78 -5.14
CA VAL A 79 -6.61 3.63 -3.96
C VAL A 79 -8.08 3.97 -3.92
N ASP A 80 -8.74 3.75 -2.80
CA ASP A 80 -10.19 3.95 -2.68
C ASP A 80 -10.57 5.43 -2.85
N PHE A 81 -9.83 6.36 -2.21
CA PHE A 81 -10.15 7.77 -2.25
C PHE A 81 -8.91 8.66 -2.14
N LEU A 82 -8.85 9.70 -2.97
CA LEU A 82 -7.85 10.76 -2.95
C LEU A 82 -8.54 12.12 -2.82
N ILE A 83 -7.98 13.03 -2.03
CA ILE A 83 -8.34 14.44 -2.03
C ILE A 83 -7.09 15.30 -2.10
N SER A 84 -7.08 16.28 -2.97
CA SER A 84 -5.90 17.11 -3.27
C SER A 84 -6.15 18.59 -3.17
N GLY A 85 -5.11 19.31 -2.80
CA GLY A 85 -5.09 20.75 -2.68
C GLY A 85 -3.78 21.26 -2.11
N ILE A 86 -3.81 22.46 -1.57
CA ILE A 86 -2.68 23.08 -0.87
C ILE A 86 -3.02 23.35 0.59
N ASP A 87 -2.00 23.37 1.43
CA ASP A 87 -2.09 23.81 2.83
C ASP A 87 -1.93 25.35 2.95
N ASP A 88 -1.86 25.85 4.18
CA ASP A 88 -1.66 27.28 4.47
C ASP A 88 -0.29 27.80 4.03
N THR A 89 0.68 26.92 3.74
CA THR A 89 2.01 27.26 3.24
C THR A 89 2.13 27.13 1.72
N SER A 90 0.99 26.88 1.03
CA SER A 90 0.91 26.64 -0.42
C SER A 90 1.69 25.43 -0.91
N HIS A 91 1.88 24.44 -0.05
CA HIS A 91 2.50 23.17 -0.43
C HIS A 91 1.48 22.23 -1.09
N ASN A 92 1.88 21.55 -2.15
CA ASN A 92 1.04 20.63 -2.90
C ASN A 92 0.85 19.31 -2.12
N ASN A 93 -0.38 19.01 -1.74
CA ASN A 93 -0.70 17.87 -0.90
C ASN A 93 -1.81 17.00 -1.49
N VAL A 94 -1.71 15.70 -1.27
CA VAL A 94 -2.76 14.73 -1.55
C VAL A 94 -2.92 13.82 -0.34
N VAL A 95 -4.12 13.75 0.20
CA VAL A 95 -4.47 12.77 1.23
C VAL A 95 -4.94 11.50 0.54
N VAL A 96 -4.34 10.37 0.93
CA VAL A 96 -4.59 9.02 0.39
C VAL A 96 -5.38 8.25 1.45
N ILE A 97 -6.63 7.91 1.17
CA ILE A 97 -7.53 7.27 2.15
C ILE A 97 -7.85 5.86 1.70
N GLU A 98 -7.51 4.90 2.53
CA GLU A 98 -7.94 3.51 2.41
C GLU A 98 -9.23 3.30 3.22
N LEU A 99 -10.25 2.71 2.60
CA LEU A 99 -11.56 2.51 3.21
C LEU A 99 -11.80 1.06 3.59
N LYS A 100 -12.35 0.83 4.76
CA LYS A 100 -12.79 -0.52 5.18
C LYS A 100 -14.17 -0.45 5.84
N GLN A 101 -15.02 -1.40 5.47
CA GLN A 101 -16.36 -1.58 6.06
C GLN A 101 -16.36 -2.59 7.22
N TRP A 102 -15.19 -2.95 7.75
CA TRP A 102 -15.10 -3.92 8.82
C TRP A 102 -15.71 -3.37 10.10
N GLU A 103 -16.44 -4.19 10.81
CA GLU A 103 -16.93 -3.88 12.17
C GLU A 103 -15.92 -4.30 13.25
N THR A 104 -15.08 -5.28 12.94
CA THR A 104 -14.06 -5.83 13.82
C THR A 104 -12.94 -6.50 13.03
N SER A 105 -11.82 -6.73 13.69
CA SER A 105 -10.70 -7.55 13.20
C SER A 105 -10.08 -8.34 14.35
N GLY A 106 -9.29 -9.36 14.00
CA GLY A 106 -8.49 -10.11 14.95
C GLY A 106 -7.01 -9.75 14.86
N LYS A 107 -6.33 -9.71 15.99
CA LYS A 107 -4.87 -9.54 16.05
C LYS A 107 -4.17 -10.79 15.52
N THR A 108 -3.00 -10.60 14.91
CA THR A 108 -2.08 -11.69 14.60
C THR A 108 -0.73 -11.43 15.25
N SER A 109 0.10 -12.46 15.35
CA SER A 109 1.50 -12.31 15.81
C SER A 109 2.45 -11.82 14.70
N ARG A 110 1.93 -11.50 13.51
CA ARG A 110 2.70 -11.03 12.36
C ARG A 110 2.63 -9.52 12.26
N PRO A 111 3.75 -8.80 12.11
CA PRO A 111 3.74 -7.36 11.93
C PRO A 111 2.86 -6.95 10.75
N ASP A 112 2.08 -5.90 10.92
CA ASP A 112 1.20 -5.29 9.91
C ASP A 112 0.17 -6.25 9.29
N ILE A 113 -0.15 -7.38 9.94
CA ILE A 113 -1.15 -8.35 9.48
C ILE A 113 -2.24 -8.50 10.53
N VAL A 114 -3.47 -8.35 10.10
CA VAL A 114 -4.69 -8.58 10.88
C VAL A 114 -5.49 -9.74 10.30
N THR A 115 -6.47 -10.23 11.03
CA THR A 115 -7.49 -11.14 10.50
C THR A 115 -8.79 -10.37 10.33
N ALA A 116 -9.37 -10.38 9.15
CA ALA A 116 -10.64 -9.75 8.86
C ALA A 116 -11.55 -10.71 8.07
N PHE A 117 -12.87 -10.52 8.20
CA PHE A 117 -13.85 -11.27 7.43
C PHE A 117 -13.94 -10.66 6.03
N THR A 118 -13.38 -11.33 5.04
CA THR A 118 -13.36 -10.88 3.64
C THR A 118 -13.59 -12.06 2.70
N GLY A 119 -14.35 -11.83 1.63
CA GLY A 119 -14.64 -12.89 0.66
C GLY A 119 -15.33 -14.11 1.28
N GLY A 120 -16.20 -13.89 2.26
CA GLY A 120 -17.00 -14.94 2.89
C GLY A 120 -16.28 -15.76 3.98
N ALA A 121 -15.05 -15.41 4.36
CA ALA A 121 -14.30 -16.14 5.40
C ALA A 121 -13.32 -15.21 6.17
N PRO A 122 -12.92 -15.58 7.41
CA PRO A 122 -11.81 -14.92 8.10
C PRO A 122 -10.50 -15.17 7.34
N ARG A 123 -9.81 -14.10 6.96
CA ARG A 123 -8.53 -14.16 6.24
C ARG A 123 -7.49 -13.25 6.88
N ALA A 124 -6.23 -13.66 6.75
CA ALA A 124 -5.11 -12.80 7.07
C ALA A 124 -4.93 -11.77 5.94
N VAL A 125 -4.99 -10.51 6.30
CA VAL A 125 -4.85 -9.38 5.37
C VAL A 125 -3.91 -8.35 5.97
N VAL A 126 -3.39 -7.45 5.16
CA VAL A 126 -2.56 -6.34 5.66
C VAL A 126 -3.39 -5.40 6.53
N HIS A 127 -2.73 -4.79 7.50
CA HIS A 127 -3.31 -3.72 8.30
C HIS A 127 -3.66 -2.53 7.40
N PRO A 128 -4.86 -1.91 7.52
CA PRO A 128 -5.29 -0.83 6.63
C PRO A 128 -4.33 0.36 6.60
N SER A 129 -3.73 0.74 7.74
CA SER A 129 -2.70 1.78 7.78
C SER A 129 -1.47 1.41 6.96
N TYR A 130 -0.99 0.15 7.06
CA TYR A 130 0.11 -0.29 6.23
C TYR A 130 -0.27 -0.30 4.74
N GLN A 131 -1.49 -0.69 4.40
CA GLN A 131 -2.00 -0.69 3.04
C GLN A 131 -1.96 0.72 2.45
N ALA A 132 -2.59 1.71 3.11
CA ALA A 132 -2.58 3.11 2.70
C ALA A 132 -1.15 3.65 2.53
N TYR A 133 -0.27 3.37 3.51
CA TYR A 133 1.12 3.77 3.47
C TYR A 133 1.88 3.16 2.29
N SER A 134 1.75 1.85 2.07
CA SER A 134 2.43 1.15 0.98
C SER A 134 1.97 1.64 -0.40
N TYR A 135 0.70 2.00 -0.54
CA TYR A 135 0.15 2.57 -1.77
C TYR A 135 0.71 3.98 -2.03
N ALA A 136 0.69 4.85 -1.02
CA ALA A 136 1.30 6.18 -1.13
C ALA A 136 2.78 6.10 -1.51
N LYS A 137 3.56 5.23 -0.86
CA LYS A 137 4.97 5.02 -1.17
C LYS A 137 5.22 4.44 -2.57
N THR A 138 4.31 3.60 -3.05
CA THR A 138 4.37 3.09 -4.42
C THR A 138 4.14 4.22 -5.42
N ILE A 139 3.16 5.08 -5.21
CA ILE A 139 2.89 6.25 -6.05
C ILE A 139 4.10 7.19 -6.04
N GLU A 140 4.64 7.55 -4.88
CA GLU A 140 5.84 8.41 -4.74
C GLU A 140 7.05 7.83 -5.49
N SER A 141 7.23 6.51 -5.44
CA SER A 141 8.40 5.85 -6.04
C SER A 141 8.33 5.76 -7.55
N PHE A 142 7.13 5.57 -8.10
CA PHE A 142 6.93 5.29 -9.52
C PHE A 142 6.45 6.47 -10.35
N ASN A 143 5.95 7.54 -9.74
CA ASN A 143 5.39 8.69 -10.45
C ASN A 143 6.39 9.84 -10.54
N GLU A 144 6.77 10.22 -11.78
CA GLU A 144 7.73 11.29 -12.01
C GLU A 144 7.20 12.65 -11.56
N ASN A 145 5.91 12.92 -11.80
CA ASN A 145 5.29 14.20 -11.50
C ASN A 145 5.19 14.45 -9.98
N VAL A 146 5.00 13.39 -9.17
CA VAL A 146 4.95 13.53 -7.71
C VAL A 146 6.26 14.16 -7.19
N ALA A 147 7.40 13.71 -7.69
CA ALA A 147 8.68 14.29 -7.28
C ALA A 147 8.96 15.64 -7.97
N GLN A 148 8.62 15.77 -9.25
CA GLN A 148 8.90 16.99 -10.03
C GLN A 148 8.13 18.20 -9.49
N TYR A 149 6.88 18.01 -9.10
CA TYR A 149 6.02 19.07 -8.59
C TYR A 149 5.96 19.14 -7.05
N GLY A 150 6.81 18.36 -6.36
CA GLY A 150 6.89 18.38 -4.91
C GLY A 150 5.57 18.00 -4.22
N ILE A 151 4.84 17.03 -4.78
CA ILE A 151 3.55 16.60 -4.22
C ILE A 151 3.80 15.69 -3.02
N SER A 152 3.31 16.07 -1.85
CA SER A 152 3.37 15.25 -0.64
C SER A 152 2.13 14.37 -0.51
N LEU A 153 2.33 13.07 -0.30
CA LEU A 153 1.23 12.12 -0.08
C LEU A 153 1.06 11.84 1.40
N HIS A 154 -0.15 11.98 1.92
CA HIS A 154 -0.51 11.79 3.33
C HIS A 154 -1.48 10.62 3.47
N PRO A 155 -0.98 9.39 3.69
CA PRO A 155 -1.83 8.21 3.80
C PRO A 155 -2.55 8.16 5.14
N CYS A 156 -3.79 7.63 5.12
CA CYS A 156 -4.55 7.25 6.30
C CYS A 156 -5.54 6.14 5.96
N ALA A 157 -6.11 5.50 6.97
CA ALA A 157 -7.18 4.52 6.81
C ALA A 157 -8.44 4.95 7.55
N TYR A 158 -9.60 4.76 6.94
CA TYR A 158 -10.89 5.03 7.55
C TYR A 158 -11.76 3.79 7.58
N LEU A 159 -11.98 3.27 8.77
CA LEU A 159 -12.78 2.09 9.05
C LEU A 159 -14.15 2.54 9.60
N HIS A 160 -14.99 3.04 8.73
CA HIS A 160 -16.21 3.78 9.10
C HIS A 160 -17.29 2.97 9.82
N ASN A 161 -17.23 1.64 9.80
CA ASN A 161 -18.12 0.75 10.55
C ASN A 161 -17.43 0.11 11.77
N TYR A 162 -16.14 0.38 11.98
CA TYR A 162 -15.35 -0.31 13.00
C TYR A 162 -15.67 0.20 14.41
N LYS A 163 -16.17 -0.71 15.25
CA LYS A 163 -16.65 -0.38 16.57
C LYS A 163 -15.52 0.06 17.51
N GLU A 164 -15.75 1.15 18.23
CA GLU A 164 -14.81 1.69 19.23
C GLU A 164 -14.41 0.63 20.28
N SER A 165 -15.34 -0.24 20.67
CA SER A 165 -15.07 -1.36 21.59
C SER A 165 -14.00 -2.33 21.09
N ASN A 166 -13.76 -2.37 19.78
CA ASN A 166 -12.77 -3.23 19.13
C ASN A 166 -11.46 -2.50 18.79
N ARG A 167 -11.34 -1.19 19.10
CA ARG A 167 -10.16 -0.35 18.76
C ARG A 167 -8.85 -1.04 19.09
N GLY A 168 -8.73 -1.66 20.26
CA GLY A 168 -7.52 -2.34 20.66
C GLY A 168 -7.07 -3.50 19.74
N ASN A 169 -7.90 -3.96 18.82
CA ASN A 169 -7.52 -4.99 17.85
C ASN A 169 -6.83 -4.42 16.61
N ILE A 170 -7.04 -3.14 16.32
CA ILE A 170 -6.49 -2.46 15.14
C ILE A 170 -5.52 -1.33 15.52
N ASP A 171 -5.73 -0.68 16.65
CA ASP A 171 -4.90 0.40 17.17
C ASP A 171 -4.17 -0.08 18.42
N CYS A 172 -3.01 -0.68 18.26
CA CYS A 172 -2.20 -1.19 19.36
C CYS A 172 -0.69 -1.18 18.99
N SER A 173 0.13 -1.41 20.02
CA SER A 173 1.61 -1.38 19.89
C SER A 173 2.18 -2.33 18.85
N LEU A 174 1.47 -3.41 18.52
CA LEU A 174 1.89 -4.36 17.46
C LEU A 174 1.93 -3.71 16.06
N TYR A 175 1.10 -2.70 15.83
CA TYR A 175 0.98 -1.98 14.55
C TYR A 175 1.52 -0.55 14.62
N LYS A 176 2.27 -0.23 15.68
CA LYS A 176 2.75 1.13 15.97
C LYS A 176 3.41 1.79 14.76
N GLU A 177 4.30 1.08 14.07
CA GLU A 177 5.03 1.63 12.94
C GLU A 177 4.07 2.01 11.78
N ALA A 178 3.11 1.13 11.44
CA ALA A 178 2.11 1.43 10.41
C ALA A 178 1.20 2.60 10.80
N LEU A 179 0.79 2.66 12.09
CA LEU A 179 -0.06 3.74 12.62
C LEU A 179 0.64 5.10 12.64
N GLU A 180 1.95 5.13 12.91
CA GLU A 180 2.74 6.36 12.85
C GLU A 180 2.88 6.89 11.41
N MET A 181 2.95 5.98 10.43
CA MET A 181 3.06 6.33 9.01
C MET A 181 1.71 6.69 8.36
N ALA A 182 0.62 6.06 8.81
CA ALA A 182 -0.73 6.28 8.31
C ALA A 182 -1.72 6.07 9.47
N PRO A 183 -2.27 7.13 10.05
CA PRO A 183 -3.21 7.01 11.16
C PRO A 183 -4.47 6.26 10.73
N VAL A 184 -5.10 5.55 11.69
CA VAL A 184 -6.37 4.88 11.51
C VAL A 184 -7.50 5.68 12.18
N PHE A 185 -8.60 5.86 11.46
CA PHE A 185 -9.82 6.48 11.95
C PHE A 185 -10.95 5.46 11.96
N LEU A 186 -11.78 5.47 13.00
CA LEU A 186 -12.87 4.51 13.21
C LEU A 186 -14.24 5.20 13.08
N GLU A 187 -15.33 4.48 13.34
CA GLU A 187 -16.71 4.97 13.15
C GLU A 187 -17.00 6.34 13.79
N ASN A 188 -16.40 6.64 14.94
CA ASN A 188 -16.62 7.89 15.69
C ASN A 188 -15.52 8.95 15.44
N ASP A 189 -14.59 8.70 14.54
CA ASP A 189 -13.44 9.60 14.31
C ASP A 189 -13.63 10.50 13.07
N SER A 190 -14.85 10.65 12.52
CA SER A 190 -15.10 11.45 11.32
C SER A 190 -14.56 12.88 11.44
N SER A 191 -14.80 13.55 12.57
CA SER A 191 -14.28 14.92 12.83
C SER A 191 -12.76 14.96 12.93
N LYS A 192 -12.11 13.92 13.48
CA LYS A 192 -10.64 13.84 13.51
C LYS A 192 -10.07 13.62 12.11
N LEU A 193 -10.74 12.82 11.28
CA LEU A 193 -10.37 12.64 9.88
C LEU A 193 -10.55 13.94 9.07
N SER A 194 -11.64 14.69 9.28
CA SER A 194 -11.82 16.01 8.68
C SER A 194 -10.67 16.96 9.04
N GLN A 195 -10.29 17.02 10.32
CA GLN A 195 -9.15 17.83 10.78
C GLN A 195 -7.81 17.35 10.18
N PHE A 196 -7.61 16.04 10.05
CA PHE A 196 -6.43 15.48 9.41
C PHE A 196 -6.35 15.90 7.94
N ILE A 197 -7.45 15.81 7.20
CA ILE A 197 -7.51 16.26 5.80
C ILE A 197 -7.26 17.76 5.72
N ALA A 198 -7.97 18.58 6.51
CA ALA A 198 -7.87 20.02 6.50
C ALA A 198 -6.47 20.55 6.90
N LYS A 199 -5.66 19.76 7.60
CA LYS A 199 -4.27 20.10 7.87
C LYS A 199 -3.43 20.21 6.60
N PHE A 200 -3.73 19.40 5.57
CA PHE A 200 -2.94 19.30 4.35
C PHE A 200 -3.67 19.85 3.12
N VAL A 201 -4.99 19.75 3.08
CA VAL A 201 -5.83 20.13 1.95
C VAL A 201 -6.85 21.17 2.42
N ARG A 202 -6.53 22.44 2.22
CA ARG A 202 -7.40 23.56 2.60
C ARG A 202 -8.03 24.25 1.42
N LYS A 203 -7.24 24.46 0.36
CA LYS A 203 -7.65 25.23 -0.82
C LYS A 203 -7.22 24.51 -2.09
N LYS A 204 -7.89 24.77 -3.18
CA LYS A 204 -7.39 24.44 -4.50
C LYS A 204 -6.14 25.26 -4.79
N GLY A 205 -5.05 24.60 -5.17
CA GLY A 205 -3.86 25.24 -5.72
C GLY A 205 -4.00 25.55 -7.22
N ASP A 206 -2.97 26.16 -7.81
CA ASP A 206 -2.93 26.48 -9.25
C ASP A 206 -2.83 25.21 -10.12
N LEU A 207 -2.27 24.13 -9.59
CA LEU A 207 -2.06 22.88 -10.29
C LEU A 207 -3.23 21.90 -10.08
N ASP A 208 -3.57 21.16 -11.11
CA ASP A 208 -4.43 19.98 -11.01
C ASP A 208 -3.58 18.76 -10.59
N LEU A 209 -3.44 18.56 -9.29
CA LEU A 209 -2.55 17.54 -8.72
C LEU A 209 -2.98 16.12 -9.07
N LEU A 210 -4.29 15.85 -9.16
CA LEU A 210 -4.81 14.53 -9.51
C LEU A 210 -4.54 14.22 -10.98
N TYR A 211 -4.67 15.20 -11.87
CA TYR A 211 -4.28 15.04 -13.26
C TYR A 211 -2.77 14.77 -13.39
N LEU A 212 -1.94 15.51 -12.66
CA LEU A 212 -0.50 15.31 -12.65
C LEU A 212 -0.10 13.91 -12.17
N ILE A 213 -0.81 13.38 -11.16
CA ILE A 213 -0.58 12.02 -10.67
C ILE A 213 -1.04 10.99 -11.71
N GLU A 214 -2.18 11.21 -12.37
CA GLU A 214 -2.72 10.31 -13.38
C GLU A 214 -1.84 10.25 -14.63
N ASP A 215 -1.41 11.41 -15.14
CA ASP A 215 -0.61 11.56 -16.37
C ASP A 215 0.90 11.38 -16.12
N GLY A 216 1.30 11.20 -14.86
CA GLY A 216 2.69 11.09 -14.49
C GLY A 216 3.39 9.90 -15.15
N ARG A 217 4.51 10.18 -15.86
CA ARG A 217 5.33 9.13 -16.42
C ARG A 217 5.85 8.21 -15.34
N LEU A 218 5.93 6.92 -15.67
CA LEU A 218 6.53 5.95 -14.78
C LEU A 218 8.03 6.22 -14.69
N ARG A 219 8.50 6.54 -13.50
CA ARG A 219 9.93 6.54 -13.22
C ARG A 219 10.45 5.11 -13.38
N PRO A 220 11.62 4.92 -14.02
CA PRO A 220 12.30 3.66 -13.89
C PRO A 220 12.51 3.39 -12.41
N ALA A 221 11.81 2.40 -11.87
CA ALA A 221 12.05 1.97 -10.50
C ALA A 221 13.53 1.67 -10.33
N LYS A 222 14.10 2.04 -9.19
CA LYS A 222 15.42 1.55 -8.81
C LYS A 222 15.42 0.04 -9.00
N ALA A 223 16.24 -0.46 -9.90
CA ALA A 223 16.22 -1.90 -10.16
C ALA A 223 16.49 -2.65 -8.87
N LEU A 224 15.80 -3.78 -8.66
CA LEU A 224 15.97 -4.60 -7.45
C LEU A 224 17.46 -4.90 -7.17
N GLN A 225 18.23 -5.06 -8.25
CA GLN A 225 19.68 -5.29 -8.18
C GLN A 225 20.45 -4.08 -7.62
N ASP A 226 20.02 -2.86 -7.93
CA ASP A 226 20.66 -1.62 -7.46
C ASP A 226 20.31 -1.33 -5.99
N ALA A 227 19.16 -1.79 -5.54
CA ALA A 227 18.69 -1.62 -4.18
C ALA A 227 19.29 -2.63 -3.19
N LEU A 228 19.80 -3.76 -3.69
CA LEU A 228 20.19 -4.90 -2.84
C LEU A 228 21.22 -4.53 -1.77
N GLY A 229 22.26 -3.78 -2.08
CA GLY A 229 23.27 -3.36 -1.12
C GLY A 229 22.69 -2.50 0.00
N SER A 230 21.77 -1.60 -0.36
CA SER A 230 21.05 -0.74 0.59
C SER A 230 20.11 -1.57 1.48
N MET A 231 19.42 -2.56 0.92
CA MET A 231 18.53 -3.47 1.65
C MET A 231 19.30 -4.34 2.65
N LEU A 232 20.49 -4.83 2.29
CA LEU A 232 21.36 -5.57 3.20
C LEU A 232 21.83 -4.71 4.38
N ARG A 233 21.96 -3.39 4.20
CA ARG A 233 22.25 -2.44 5.29
C ARG A 233 21.01 -2.09 6.12
N GLY A 234 19.82 -2.54 5.72
CA GLY A 234 18.58 -2.36 6.47
C GLY A 234 17.65 -1.27 5.96
N ASN A 235 17.99 -0.62 4.86
CA ASN A 235 17.12 0.40 4.28
C ASN A 235 15.93 -0.26 3.56
N ARG A 236 14.75 0.35 3.67
CA ARG A 236 13.54 -0.08 2.96
C ARG A 236 13.53 0.56 1.58
N GLU A 237 13.89 -0.20 0.56
CA GLU A 237 13.92 0.26 -0.83
C GLU A 237 12.65 -0.09 -1.61
N PHE A 238 11.93 -1.13 -1.17
CA PHE A 238 10.67 -1.57 -1.75
C PHE A 238 9.64 -1.81 -0.65
N PHE A 239 8.41 -1.39 -0.92
CA PHE A 239 7.28 -1.66 -0.06
C PHE A 239 6.47 -2.82 -0.64
N LEU A 240 6.31 -3.87 0.18
CA LEU A 240 5.48 -5.02 -0.19
C LEU A 240 4.02 -4.63 -0.06
N ILE A 241 3.26 -4.79 -1.12
CA ILE A 241 1.84 -4.47 -1.13
C ILE A 241 0.99 -5.73 -0.89
N ASP A 242 -0.07 -5.59 -0.11
CA ASP A 242 -1.10 -6.60 0.11
C ASP A 242 -0.59 -8.05 0.25
N GLU A 243 -0.89 -8.92 -0.70
CA GLU A 243 -0.54 -10.34 -0.69
C GLU A 243 0.97 -10.59 -0.60
N GLN A 244 1.80 -9.69 -1.16
CA GLN A 244 3.26 -9.78 -1.04
C GLN A 244 3.68 -9.64 0.43
N LYS A 245 3.09 -8.69 1.16
CA LYS A 245 3.38 -8.48 2.59
C LYS A 245 2.88 -9.66 3.43
N VAL A 246 1.67 -10.15 3.15
CA VAL A 246 1.11 -11.35 3.82
C VAL A 246 2.01 -12.57 3.60
N ALA A 247 2.46 -12.80 2.36
CA ALA A 247 3.36 -13.90 2.03
C ALA A 247 4.70 -13.76 2.77
N PHE A 248 5.32 -12.59 2.73
CA PHE A 248 6.59 -12.30 3.41
C PHE A 248 6.51 -12.59 4.91
N GLU A 249 5.52 -12.02 5.62
CA GLU A 249 5.38 -12.20 7.07
C GLU A 249 4.98 -13.64 7.44
N THR A 250 4.25 -14.33 6.56
CA THR A 250 3.91 -15.75 6.77
C THR A 250 5.14 -16.62 6.66
N ILE A 251 5.97 -16.44 5.62
CA ILE A 251 7.20 -17.20 5.42
C ILE A 251 8.17 -16.92 6.57
N LYS A 252 8.37 -15.63 6.92
CA LYS A 252 9.23 -15.25 8.06
C LYS A 252 8.83 -15.93 9.35
N LYS A 253 7.52 -15.97 9.67
CA LYS A 253 7.01 -16.69 10.84
C LYS A 253 7.28 -18.18 10.79
N LEU A 254 7.08 -18.82 9.62
CA LEU A 254 7.32 -20.24 9.43
C LEU A 254 8.82 -20.59 9.55
N VAL A 255 9.71 -19.76 8.99
CA VAL A 255 11.16 -19.91 9.14
C VAL A 255 11.56 -19.81 10.61
N HIS A 256 11.09 -18.81 11.33
CA HIS A 256 11.39 -18.67 12.76
C HIS A 256 10.85 -19.84 13.60
N LYS A 257 9.70 -20.40 13.22
CA LYS A 257 9.16 -21.60 13.86
C LYS A 257 10.07 -22.80 13.59
N ALA A 258 10.42 -23.02 12.32
CA ALA A 258 11.30 -24.13 11.91
C ALA A 258 12.67 -24.10 12.59
N LEU A 259 13.23 -22.91 12.81
CA LEU A 259 14.52 -22.72 13.50
C LEU A 259 14.48 -22.98 15.01
N LYS A 260 13.28 -22.96 15.61
CA LYS A 260 13.08 -23.27 17.03
C LYS A 260 12.75 -24.74 17.29
N GLU A 261 12.28 -25.44 16.27
CA GLU A 261 11.97 -26.86 16.32
C GLU A 261 13.25 -27.69 16.06
N ASP A 262 13.18 -28.99 16.34
CA ASP A 262 14.33 -29.89 16.20
C ASP A 262 14.90 -29.83 14.76
N ALA A 263 16.23 -29.78 14.65
CA ALA A 263 16.98 -29.66 13.39
C ALA A 263 16.73 -30.82 12.40
N SER A 264 16.04 -31.88 12.80
CA SER A 264 15.63 -33.00 11.95
C SER A 264 14.50 -32.67 10.98
N SER A 265 13.68 -31.65 11.26
CA SER A 265 12.51 -31.27 10.46
C SER A 265 12.89 -30.37 9.28
N LYS A 266 12.51 -30.78 8.06
CA LYS A 266 12.66 -29.98 6.84
C LYS A 266 11.30 -29.43 6.41
N TYR A 267 11.27 -28.15 6.09
CA TYR A 267 10.06 -27.46 5.63
C TYR A 267 10.22 -27.02 4.18
N THR A 268 9.17 -27.22 3.40
CA THR A 268 9.04 -26.67 2.05
C THR A 268 7.87 -25.68 2.03
N ILE A 269 8.12 -24.46 1.57
CA ILE A 269 7.10 -23.41 1.42
C ILE A 269 6.99 -23.08 -0.06
N ILE A 270 5.80 -23.26 -0.64
CA ILE A 270 5.52 -22.95 -2.03
C ILE A 270 4.83 -21.59 -2.09
N VAL A 271 5.37 -20.67 -2.91
CA VAL A 271 4.80 -19.35 -3.16
C VAL A 271 4.39 -19.27 -4.62
N GLU A 272 3.10 -19.28 -4.86
CA GLU A 272 2.53 -19.21 -6.21
C GLU A 272 2.14 -17.77 -6.57
N GLY A 273 2.23 -17.42 -7.84
CA GLY A 273 1.84 -16.13 -8.38
C GLY A 273 2.19 -15.99 -9.85
N GLY A 274 1.40 -15.24 -10.60
CA GLY A 274 1.60 -14.97 -12.01
C GLY A 274 2.88 -14.17 -12.32
N PRO A 275 3.21 -13.95 -13.60
CA PRO A 275 4.27 -13.04 -14.01
C PRO A 275 4.05 -11.63 -13.45
N GLY A 276 5.12 -10.93 -13.05
CA GLY A 276 5.03 -9.55 -12.56
C GLY A 276 4.47 -9.35 -11.14
N THR A 277 4.02 -10.39 -10.44
CA THR A 277 3.43 -10.28 -9.09
C THR A 277 4.42 -10.01 -7.96
N GLY A 278 5.70 -9.74 -8.27
CA GLY A 278 6.70 -9.35 -7.27
C GLY A 278 7.35 -10.51 -6.50
N LYS A 279 7.20 -11.79 -6.91
CA LYS A 279 7.83 -12.94 -6.25
C LYS A 279 9.32 -12.76 -5.96
N SER A 280 10.06 -12.21 -6.93
CA SER A 280 11.50 -11.95 -6.76
C SER A 280 11.78 -10.86 -5.72
N VAL A 281 10.92 -9.86 -5.63
CA VAL A 281 11.02 -8.80 -4.59
C VAL A 281 10.83 -9.41 -3.21
N VAL A 282 9.81 -10.24 -3.03
CA VAL A 282 9.56 -10.97 -1.77
C VAL A 282 10.76 -11.86 -1.40
N ALA A 283 11.28 -12.62 -2.38
CA ALA A 283 12.41 -13.52 -2.15
C ALA A 283 13.70 -12.78 -1.75
N ILE A 284 14.01 -11.67 -2.41
CA ILE A 284 15.20 -10.86 -2.10
C ILE A 284 15.03 -10.12 -0.75
N GLN A 285 13.85 -9.60 -0.45
CA GLN A 285 13.60 -9.01 0.87
C GLN A 285 13.74 -10.05 1.99
N LEU A 286 13.25 -11.27 1.76
CA LEU A 286 13.40 -12.37 2.72
C LEU A 286 14.88 -12.76 2.91
N LEU A 287 15.65 -12.86 1.83
CA LEU A 287 17.09 -13.08 1.87
C LEU A 287 17.79 -12.03 2.75
N CYS A 288 17.52 -10.75 2.50
CA CYS A 288 18.11 -9.65 3.25
C CYS A 288 17.73 -9.70 4.73
N GLU A 289 16.47 -9.95 5.03
CA GLU A 289 15.95 -10.02 6.41
C GLU A 289 16.59 -11.19 7.19
N LEU A 290 16.66 -12.36 6.59
CA LEU A 290 17.27 -13.56 7.22
C LEU A 290 18.77 -13.36 7.47
N ILE A 291 19.50 -12.80 6.51
CA ILE A 291 20.93 -12.51 6.66
C ILE A 291 21.15 -11.48 7.78
N ARG A 292 20.36 -10.42 7.84
CA ARG A 292 20.45 -9.40 8.90
C ARG A 292 20.12 -9.96 10.28
N SER A 293 19.24 -10.96 10.33
CA SER A 293 18.91 -11.70 11.56
C SER A 293 19.98 -12.74 11.95
N GLY A 294 21.12 -12.81 11.22
CA GLY A 294 22.23 -13.70 11.52
C GLY A 294 22.08 -15.12 10.96
N TYR A 295 21.06 -15.38 10.12
CA TYR A 295 20.86 -16.70 9.53
C TYR A 295 21.63 -16.84 8.20
N THR A 296 22.06 -18.08 7.91
CA THR A 296 22.59 -18.42 6.58
C THR A 296 21.41 -18.61 5.62
N ALA A 297 21.34 -17.78 4.61
CA ALA A 297 20.30 -17.86 3.58
C ALA A 297 20.90 -17.79 2.17
N ASN A 298 20.30 -18.49 1.22
CA ASN A 298 20.76 -18.54 -0.16
C ASN A 298 19.61 -18.27 -1.11
N TYR A 299 19.84 -17.39 -2.07
CA TYR A 299 18.97 -17.23 -3.24
C TYR A 299 19.46 -18.16 -4.36
N VAL A 300 18.65 -19.13 -4.73
CA VAL A 300 19.01 -20.13 -5.73
C VAL A 300 18.16 -19.92 -6.99
N THR A 301 18.78 -19.82 -8.14
CA THR A 301 18.07 -19.68 -9.42
C THR A 301 18.81 -20.42 -10.53
N LYS A 302 18.03 -21.00 -11.46
CA LYS A 302 18.55 -21.64 -12.68
C LYS A 302 19.18 -20.61 -13.62
N ASN A 303 18.60 -19.42 -13.70
CA ASN A 303 19.07 -18.35 -14.59
C ASN A 303 20.34 -17.69 -14.01
N ALA A 304 21.43 -17.72 -14.79
CA ALA A 304 22.70 -17.11 -14.39
C ALA A 304 22.68 -15.58 -14.46
N ALA A 305 21.89 -14.98 -15.37
CA ALA A 305 21.90 -13.55 -15.60
C ALA A 305 21.56 -12.71 -14.35
N PRO A 306 20.47 -12.97 -13.60
CA PRO A 306 20.20 -12.24 -12.35
C PRO A 306 21.31 -12.39 -11.32
N ARG A 307 21.88 -13.61 -11.16
CA ARG A 307 22.98 -13.85 -10.21
C ARG A 307 24.21 -13.03 -10.52
N ASN A 308 24.60 -12.96 -11.79
CA ASN A 308 25.77 -12.20 -12.23
C ASN A 308 25.56 -10.70 -11.98
N VAL A 309 24.36 -10.19 -12.23
CA VAL A 309 24.03 -8.79 -11.95
C VAL A 309 24.09 -8.49 -10.46
N TYR A 310 23.50 -9.31 -9.60
CA TYR A 310 23.59 -9.18 -8.14
C TYR A 310 25.05 -9.22 -7.66
N PHE A 311 25.83 -10.15 -8.21
CA PHE A 311 27.25 -10.26 -7.88
C PHE A 311 28.02 -8.97 -8.20
N GLU A 312 27.88 -8.47 -9.43
CA GLU A 312 28.58 -7.25 -9.86
C GLU A 312 28.16 -5.99 -9.06
N LYS A 313 26.87 -5.87 -8.74
CA LYS A 313 26.37 -4.74 -7.96
C LYS A 313 26.91 -4.75 -6.52
N LEU A 314 26.84 -5.90 -5.83
CA LEU A 314 27.36 -6.04 -4.47
C LEU A 314 28.89 -5.90 -4.41
N ARG A 315 29.61 -6.33 -5.45
CA ARG A 315 31.05 -6.11 -5.54
C ARG A 315 31.40 -4.61 -5.58
N ARG A 316 30.60 -3.82 -6.31
CA ARG A 316 30.77 -2.35 -6.33
C ARG A 316 30.48 -1.71 -4.97
N ASP A 317 29.56 -2.30 -4.19
CA ASP A 317 29.23 -1.88 -2.83
C ASP A 317 30.24 -2.37 -1.78
N SER A 318 31.42 -2.84 -2.18
CA SER A 318 32.54 -3.29 -1.33
C SER A 318 32.27 -4.55 -0.51
N TYR A 319 31.29 -5.38 -0.88
CA TYR A 319 31.09 -6.68 -0.24
C TYR A 319 32.14 -7.70 -0.70
N ARG A 320 32.63 -8.55 0.23
CA ARG A 320 33.63 -9.60 -0.09
C ARG A 320 33.04 -10.62 -1.07
N GLN A 321 33.81 -10.98 -2.10
CA GLN A 321 33.35 -11.91 -3.16
C GLN A 321 32.83 -13.26 -2.63
N ASN A 322 33.55 -13.85 -1.64
CA ASN A 322 33.12 -15.13 -1.04
C ASN A 322 31.78 -15.00 -0.33
N TYR A 323 31.52 -13.87 0.31
CA TYR A 323 30.23 -13.58 0.95
C TYR A 323 29.11 -13.46 -0.08
N ILE A 324 29.33 -12.77 -1.19
CA ILE A 324 28.34 -12.66 -2.27
C ILE A 324 28.04 -14.03 -2.89
N ARG A 325 29.09 -14.83 -3.15
CA ARG A 325 28.96 -16.19 -3.70
C ARG A 325 28.21 -17.14 -2.77
N SER A 326 28.31 -16.94 -1.47
CA SER A 326 27.55 -17.72 -0.50
C SER A 326 26.05 -17.38 -0.53
N MET A 327 25.67 -16.16 -0.92
CA MET A 327 24.26 -15.73 -1.00
C MET A 327 23.55 -16.17 -2.29
N PHE A 328 24.26 -16.19 -3.44
CA PHE A 328 23.67 -16.40 -4.76
C PHE A 328 24.24 -17.64 -5.43
N LYS A 329 23.41 -18.70 -5.53
CA LYS A 329 23.83 -20.01 -6.04
C LYS A 329 23.04 -20.42 -7.29
N GLY A 330 23.65 -21.27 -8.10
CA GLY A 330 22.96 -21.99 -9.18
C GLY A 330 22.23 -23.22 -8.66
N SER A 331 21.21 -23.69 -9.36
CA SER A 331 20.47 -24.91 -8.98
C SER A 331 21.27 -26.22 -9.13
N GLY A 332 22.49 -26.14 -9.64
CA GLY A 332 23.39 -27.29 -9.81
C GLY A 332 24.73 -27.15 -9.04
N SER A 333 24.80 -26.17 -8.13
CA SER A 333 26.01 -25.90 -7.33
C SER A 333 25.87 -26.37 -5.90
#